data_13f341560c2f0c17fcabe38280d6f239
#
_entry.id   13f341560c2f0c17fcabe38280d6f239
#
_cell.length_a   1.000
_cell.length_b   1.000
_cell.length_c   1.000
_cell.angle_alpha   90.00
_cell.angle_beta   90.00
_cell.angle_gamma   90.00
#
_symmetry.space_group_name_H-M   'P 1'
#
loop_
_entity.id
_entity.type
_entity.pdbx_description
1 polymer ?
#
loop_
_entity_poly.entity_id
_entity_poly.type
_entity_poly.pdbx_seq_one_letter_code
_entity_poly.pdbx_strand_id
1 'polypeptide(L)'
;MSEKTIILANPRGFCAGVDRAISIVERALEEFGAPIYVRHEVVHNKFVVDNLREKGAVFIENLSEVPAGATLIYSAHGVSKAVQEEAKARGFRVFDATCPLVTKVHKEVARLDAQDCEIIMIGHKGHVEVEGTMGQLPPGKMFLVETVEDVARLEVRNPDKLAYVSQTTLS
;
A
#
# COMPACT_ATOMS: atom_id res chain seq x y z
N MET A 1 -33.57 2.76 32.21
CA MET A 1 -32.59 2.61 31.08
C MET A 1 -31.89 3.95 30.95
N SER A 2 -30.57 3.99 31.08
CA SER A 2 -29.83 5.26 30.90
C SER A 2 -29.87 5.67 29.44
N GLU A 3 -30.25 6.89 29.18
CA GLU A 3 -30.25 7.50 27.85
C GLU A 3 -28.80 7.59 27.35
N LYS A 4 -28.53 7.02 26.17
CA LYS A 4 -27.18 7.05 25.54
C LYS A 4 -27.16 8.19 24.54
N THR A 5 -26.22 9.10 24.69
CA THR A 5 -25.99 10.19 23.74
C THR A 5 -24.91 9.83 22.77
N ILE A 6 -25.14 9.97 21.45
CA ILE A 6 -24.16 9.82 20.39
C ILE A 6 -23.73 11.20 19.91
N ILE A 7 -22.44 11.50 20.04
CA ILE A 7 -21.86 12.76 19.54
C ILE A 7 -21.06 12.45 18.28
N LEU A 8 -21.45 13.07 17.16
CA LEU A 8 -20.71 12.95 15.90
C LEU A 8 -19.58 13.96 15.86
N ALA A 9 -18.35 13.46 15.61
CA ALA A 9 -17.21 14.34 15.40
C ALA A 9 -17.39 15.21 14.15
N ASN A 10 -16.83 16.42 14.16
CA ASN A 10 -16.80 17.33 13.02
C ASN A 10 -15.48 18.12 13.04
N PRO A 11 -14.61 18.06 11.98
CA PRO A 11 -14.84 17.31 10.73
C PRO A 11 -14.75 15.79 10.91
N ARG A 12 -15.38 15.05 10.00
CA ARG A 12 -15.32 13.58 9.91
C ARG A 12 -15.37 13.14 8.45
N GLY A 13 -14.85 11.93 8.17
CA GLY A 13 -14.82 11.34 6.84
C GLY A 13 -13.49 10.61 6.59
N PHE A 14 -13.29 10.17 5.39
CA PHE A 14 -12.03 9.58 4.96
C PHE A 14 -10.99 10.66 4.63
N CYS A 15 -9.71 10.30 4.66
CA CYS A 15 -8.67 11.17 4.11
C CYS A 15 -8.72 11.14 2.56
N ALA A 16 -8.14 12.15 1.94
CA ALA A 16 -8.12 12.26 0.47
C ALA A 16 -7.48 11.05 -0.23
N GLY A 17 -6.54 10.36 0.41
CA GLY A 17 -5.92 9.13 -0.13
C GLY A 17 -6.90 7.97 -0.20
N VAL A 18 -7.71 7.79 0.84
CA VAL A 18 -8.76 6.76 0.91
C VAL A 18 -9.87 7.07 -0.10
N ASP A 19 -10.39 8.31 -0.10
CA ASP A 19 -11.45 8.72 -1.05
C ASP A 19 -11.00 8.53 -2.50
N ARG A 20 -9.75 8.91 -2.81
CA ARG A 20 -9.18 8.71 -4.15
C ARG A 20 -9.11 7.23 -4.53
N ALA A 21 -8.68 6.36 -3.63
CA ALA A 21 -8.54 4.94 -3.92
C ALA A 21 -9.91 4.29 -4.17
N ILE A 22 -10.91 4.61 -3.36
CA ILE A 22 -12.29 4.15 -3.56
C ILE A 22 -12.82 4.62 -4.92
N SER A 23 -12.68 5.92 -5.21
CA SER A 23 -13.15 6.51 -6.47
C SER A 23 -12.51 5.89 -7.71
N ILE A 24 -11.23 5.48 -7.64
CA ILE A 24 -10.57 4.78 -8.75
C ILE A 24 -11.23 3.44 -9.03
N VAL A 25 -11.53 2.65 -7.98
CA VAL A 25 -12.20 1.34 -8.16
C VAL A 25 -13.61 1.54 -8.71
N GLU A 26 -14.40 2.47 -8.16
CA GLU A 26 -15.74 2.74 -8.62
C GLU A 26 -15.77 3.19 -10.08
N ARG A 27 -14.91 4.13 -10.46
CA ARG A 27 -14.80 4.59 -11.86
C ARG A 27 -14.34 3.49 -12.80
N ALA A 28 -13.46 2.61 -12.36
CA ALA A 28 -13.04 1.46 -13.18
C ALA A 28 -14.20 0.48 -13.39
N LEU A 29 -15.04 0.25 -12.38
CA LEU A 29 -16.26 -0.56 -12.50
C LEU A 29 -17.27 0.06 -13.47
N GLU A 30 -17.44 1.38 -13.43
CA GLU A 30 -18.32 2.12 -14.34
C GLU A 30 -17.82 2.06 -15.80
N GLU A 31 -16.52 2.26 -16.01
CA GLU A 31 -15.91 2.40 -17.35
C GLU A 31 -15.69 1.04 -18.04
N PHE A 32 -15.23 0.03 -17.29
CA PHE A 32 -14.81 -1.26 -17.87
C PHE A 32 -15.75 -2.41 -17.52
N GLY A 33 -16.71 -2.20 -16.61
CA GLY A 33 -17.59 -3.25 -16.10
C GLY A 33 -16.88 -4.22 -15.13
N ALA A 34 -17.69 -5.04 -14.46
CA ALA A 34 -17.19 -6.10 -13.58
C ALA A 34 -16.72 -7.32 -14.41
N PRO A 35 -15.74 -8.09 -13.92
CA PRO A 35 -15.00 -7.90 -12.68
C PRO A 35 -13.80 -6.93 -12.82
N ILE A 36 -13.55 -6.15 -11.78
CA ILE A 36 -12.32 -5.37 -11.62
C ILE A 36 -11.50 -6.01 -10.49
N TYR A 37 -10.23 -6.34 -10.76
CA TYR A 37 -9.36 -6.98 -9.79
C TYR A 37 -8.60 -5.94 -9.00
N VAL A 38 -8.53 -6.09 -7.67
CA VAL A 38 -7.85 -5.16 -6.77
C VAL A 38 -6.83 -5.94 -5.93
N ARG A 39 -5.57 -5.56 -6.02
CA ARG A 39 -4.49 -6.18 -5.26
C ARG A 39 -4.54 -5.72 -3.81
N HIS A 40 -4.82 -6.63 -2.88
CA HIS A 40 -5.21 -6.40 -1.49
C HIS A 40 -6.53 -5.62 -1.34
N GLU A 41 -7.05 -5.54 -0.15
CA GLU A 41 -8.15 -4.63 0.15
C GLU A 41 -7.74 -3.20 -0.21
N VAL A 42 -8.61 -2.47 -0.90
CA VAL A 42 -8.31 -1.12 -1.38
C VAL A 42 -7.92 -0.18 -0.24
N VAL A 43 -8.56 -0.36 0.90
CA VAL A 43 -8.31 0.31 2.18
C VAL A 43 -8.71 -0.62 3.32
N HIS A 44 -8.17 -0.41 4.53
CA HIS A 44 -8.53 -1.18 5.73
C HIS A 44 -9.89 -0.74 6.31
N ASN A 45 -10.96 -0.94 5.56
CA ASN A 45 -12.32 -0.66 5.99
C ASN A 45 -13.29 -1.70 5.41
N LYS A 46 -13.75 -2.61 6.27
CA LYS A 46 -14.62 -3.72 5.88
C LYS A 46 -15.87 -3.27 5.13
N PHE A 47 -16.55 -2.21 5.59
CA PHE A 47 -17.76 -1.70 4.94
C PHE A 47 -17.50 -1.24 3.51
N VAL A 48 -16.39 -0.53 3.27
CA VAL A 48 -15.97 -0.09 1.94
C VAL A 48 -15.67 -1.29 1.05
N VAL A 49 -14.89 -2.25 1.58
CA VAL A 49 -14.49 -3.45 0.84
C VAL A 49 -15.71 -4.27 0.44
N ASP A 50 -16.64 -4.52 1.37
CA ASP A 50 -17.86 -5.29 1.09
C ASP A 50 -18.74 -4.57 0.05
N ASN A 51 -18.91 -3.25 0.14
CA ASN A 51 -19.66 -2.47 -0.85
C ASN A 51 -19.04 -2.55 -2.26
N LEU A 52 -17.71 -2.49 -2.36
CA LEU A 52 -17.03 -2.63 -3.64
C LEU A 52 -17.13 -4.07 -4.20
N ARG A 53 -17.11 -5.11 -3.34
CA ARG A 53 -17.38 -6.50 -3.75
C ARG A 53 -18.77 -6.65 -4.35
N GLU A 54 -19.79 -6.09 -3.72
CA GLU A 54 -21.17 -6.10 -4.21
C GLU A 54 -21.29 -5.43 -5.59
N LYS A 55 -20.46 -4.41 -5.87
CA LYS A 55 -20.38 -3.74 -7.17
C LYS A 55 -19.56 -4.51 -8.21
N GLY A 56 -18.88 -5.60 -7.82
CA GLY A 56 -18.13 -6.47 -8.74
C GLY A 56 -16.59 -6.30 -8.68
N ALA A 57 -16.06 -5.68 -7.64
CA ALA A 57 -14.63 -5.70 -7.38
C ALA A 57 -14.22 -7.06 -6.78
N VAL A 58 -13.13 -7.63 -7.29
CA VAL A 58 -12.54 -8.89 -6.83
C VAL A 58 -11.20 -8.59 -6.17
N PHE A 59 -11.11 -8.76 -4.86
CA PHE A 59 -9.87 -8.55 -4.11
C PHE A 59 -9.03 -9.82 -4.16
N ILE A 60 -7.76 -9.67 -4.54
CA ILE A 60 -6.83 -10.78 -4.75
C ILE A 60 -5.54 -10.56 -3.98
N GLU A 61 -4.86 -11.64 -3.65
CA GLU A 61 -3.54 -11.62 -3.01
C GLU A 61 -2.41 -11.90 -4.01
N ASN A 62 -2.67 -12.71 -5.02
CA ASN A 62 -1.67 -13.08 -6.02
C ASN A 62 -2.14 -12.71 -7.43
N LEU A 63 -1.21 -12.22 -8.25
CA LEU A 63 -1.52 -11.86 -9.65
C LEU A 63 -1.88 -13.09 -10.51
N SER A 64 -1.55 -14.30 -10.06
CA SER A 64 -1.99 -15.54 -10.70
C SER A 64 -3.49 -15.76 -10.70
N GLU A 65 -4.21 -15.09 -9.80
CA GLU A 65 -5.67 -15.12 -9.70
C GLU A 65 -6.36 -14.25 -10.76
N VAL A 66 -5.60 -13.39 -11.44
CA VAL A 66 -6.12 -12.43 -12.42
C VAL A 66 -6.05 -13.01 -13.82
N PRO A 67 -7.18 -13.09 -14.57
CA PRO A 67 -7.19 -13.51 -15.97
C PRO A 67 -6.38 -12.56 -16.86
N ALA A 68 -5.81 -13.10 -17.94
CA ALA A 68 -5.07 -12.32 -18.91
C ALA A 68 -5.93 -11.19 -19.50
N GLY A 69 -5.36 -10.00 -19.64
CA GLY A 69 -6.02 -8.82 -20.19
C GLY A 69 -7.04 -8.14 -19.27
N ALA A 70 -7.22 -8.64 -18.04
CA ALA A 70 -8.14 -8.05 -17.07
C ALA A 70 -7.63 -6.68 -16.57
N THR A 71 -8.54 -5.93 -15.96
CA THR A 71 -8.22 -4.68 -15.28
C THR A 71 -7.80 -4.95 -13.83
N LEU A 72 -6.60 -4.49 -13.47
CA LEU A 72 -6.01 -4.62 -12.16
C LEU A 72 -5.82 -3.23 -11.52
N ILE A 73 -6.16 -3.11 -10.24
CA ILE A 73 -5.93 -1.90 -9.46
C ILE A 73 -4.98 -2.21 -8.31
N TYR A 74 -3.93 -1.40 -8.14
CA TYR A 74 -3.11 -1.43 -6.93
C TYR A 74 -3.83 -0.67 -5.83
N SER A 75 -3.89 -1.26 -4.63
CA SER A 75 -4.55 -0.63 -3.46
C SER A 75 -3.85 0.65 -2.99
N ALA A 76 -4.47 1.37 -2.05
CA ALA A 76 -3.89 2.56 -1.46
C ALA A 76 -2.52 2.34 -0.79
N HIS A 77 -2.22 1.10 -0.41
CA HIS A 77 -0.98 0.71 0.29
C HIS A 77 0.25 0.65 -0.61
N GLY A 78 0.05 0.68 -1.94
CA GLY A 78 1.12 0.50 -2.91
C GLY A 78 1.56 -0.96 -3.08
N VAL A 79 2.44 -1.19 -4.03
CA VAL A 79 2.96 -2.52 -4.35
C VAL A 79 4.47 -2.48 -4.62
N SER A 80 5.14 -3.63 -4.48
CA SER A 80 6.56 -3.78 -4.80
C SER A 80 6.83 -3.62 -6.30
N LYS A 81 8.08 -3.33 -6.68
CA LYS A 81 8.50 -3.34 -8.09
C LYS A 81 8.28 -4.69 -8.76
N ALA A 82 8.51 -5.79 -8.06
CA ALA A 82 8.27 -7.13 -8.59
C ALA A 82 6.81 -7.34 -9.02
N VAL A 83 5.85 -6.87 -8.21
CA VAL A 83 4.42 -6.92 -8.56
C VAL A 83 4.12 -6.05 -9.78
N GLN A 84 4.74 -4.86 -9.90
CA GLN A 84 4.57 -3.98 -11.07
C GLN A 84 5.10 -4.64 -12.34
N GLU A 85 6.28 -5.25 -12.27
CA GLU A 85 6.92 -5.95 -13.38
C GLU A 85 6.10 -7.18 -13.81
N GLU A 86 5.62 -7.96 -12.86
CA GLU A 86 4.75 -9.11 -13.13
C GLU A 86 3.44 -8.68 -13.79
N ALA A 87 2.78 -7.64 -13.29
CA ALA A 87 1.54 -7.11 -13.87
C ALA A 87 1.76 -6.64 -15.32
N LYS A 88 2.88 -5.98 -15.58
CA LYS A 88 3.28 -5.57 -16.93
C LYS A 88 3.56 -6.77 -17.84
N ALA A 89 4.29 -7.76 -17.36
CA ALA A 89 4.60 -8.97 -18.13
C ALA A 89 3.35 -9.78 -18.50
N ARG A 90 2.33 -9.78 -17.61
CA ARG A 90 1.02 -10.42 -17.86
C ARG A 90 0.08 -9.62 -18.75
N GLY A 91 0.45 -8.39 -19.12
CA GLY A 91 -0.34 -7.53 -20.00
C GLY A 91 -1.65 -7.02 -19.38
N PHE A 92 -1.73 -6.87 -18.06
CA PHE A 92 -2.90 -6.30 -17.41
C PHE A 92 -3.08 -4.83 -17.73
N ARG A 93 -4.35 -4.38 -17.77
CA ARG A 93 -4.67 -2.95 -17.73
C ARG A 93 -4.57 -2.49 -16.27
N VAL A 94 -3.52 -1.76 -15.94
CA VAL A 94 -3.24 -1.39 -14.54
C VAL A 94 -3.65 0.04 -14.25
N PHE A 95 -4.35 0.25 -13.13
CA PHE A 95 -4.57 1.55 -12.49
C PHE A 95 -3.94 1.57 -11.11
N ASP A 96 -3.23 2.64 -10.81
CA ASP A 96 -2.51 2.80 -9.54
C ASP A 96 -3.32 3.70 -8.59
N ALA A 97 -3.92 3.08 -7.56
CA ALA A 97 -4.63 3.78 -6.50
C ALA A 97 -3.75 4.04 -5.26
N THR A 98 -2.44 3.81 -5.33
CA THR A 98 -1.50 4.07 -4.24
C THR A 98 -1.68 5.48 -3.70
N CYS A 99 -1.79 5.60 -2.37
CA CYS A 99 -1.87 6.88 -1.69
C CYS A 99 -0.66 7.75 -2.06
N PRO A 100 -0.86 9.04 -2.38
CA PRO A 100 0.25 9.95 -2.70
C PRO A 100 1.33 10.02 -1.61
N LEU A 101 0.97 9.84 -0.34
CA LEU A 101 1.92 9.79 0.77
C LEU A 101 2.80 8.53 0.71
N VAL A 102 2.21 7.38 0.41
CA VAL A 102 2.97 6.13 0.18
C VAL A 102 3.87 6.25 -1.04
N THR A 103 3.36 6.82 -2.13
CA THR A 103 4.18 7.10 -3.33
C THR A 103 5.38 8.01 -2.99
N LYS A 104 5.20 8.97 -2.09
CA LYS A 104 6.29 9.83 -1.61
C LYS A 104 7.36 9.02 -0.87
N VAL A 105 6.96 8.09 -0.01
CA VAL A 105 7.89 7.18 0.69
C VAL A 105 8.66 6.32 -0.32
N HIS A 106 7.96 5.72 -1.31
CA HIS A 106 8.61 4.91 -2.35
C HIS A 106 9.66 5.70 -3.15
N LYS A 107 9.35 6.96 -3.51
CA LYS A 107 10.30 7.86 -4.19
C LYS A 107 11.48 8.23 -3.31
N GLU A 108 11.24 8.46 -2.03
CA GLU A 108 12.30 8.77 -1.07
C GLU A 108 13.25 7.60 -0.88
N VAL A 109 12.73 6.37 -0.77
CA VAL A 109 13.54 5.14 -0.72
C VAL A 109 14.45 5.03 -1.94
N ALA A 110 13.92 5.25 -3.15
CA ALA A 110 14.71 5.22 -4.37
C ALA A 110 15.79 6.33 -4.40
N ARG A 111 15.48 7.52 -3.88
CA ARG A 111 16.43 8.64 -3.78
C ARG A 111 17.57 8.33 -2.80
N LEU A 112 17.24 7.76 -1.65
CA LEU A 112 18.22 7.38 -0.62
C LEU A 112 19.14 6.26 -1.10
N ASP A 113 18.61 5.24 -1.79
CA ASP A 113 19.43 4.18 -2.40
C ASP A 113 20.40 4.73 -3.45
N ALA A 114 19.95 5.69 -4.28
CA ALA A 114 20.82 6.37 -5.24
C ALA A 114 21.95 7.19 -4.59
N GLN A 115 21.83 7.54 -3.31
CA GLN A 115 22.85 8.20 -2.51
C GLN A 115 23.72 7.21 -1.72
N ASP A 116 23.53 5.91 -1.95
CA ASP A 116 24.21 4.82 -1.25
C ASP A 116 23.98 4.86 0.28
N CYS A 117 22.77 5.25 0.70
CA CYS A 117 22.36 5.19 2.10
C CYS A 117 21.89 3.78 2.46
N GLU A 118 22.19 3.35 3.69
CA GLU A 118 21.49 2.24 4.33
C GLU A 118 20.16 2.75 4.87
N ILE A 119 19.07 2.02 4.61
CA ILE A 119 17.72 2.52 4.88
C ILE A 119 17.06 1.64 5.93
N ILE A 120 16.57 2.27 7.00
CA ILE A 120 15.74 1.63 8.01
C ILE A 120 14.27 1.89 7.69
N MET A 121 13.47 0.83 7.56
CA MET A 121 12.02 0.89 7.47
C MET A 121 11.42 0.68 8.86
N ILE A 122 10.74 1.67 9.39
CA ILE A 122 9.98 1.57 10.64
C ILE A 122 8.55 1.22 10.29
N GLY A 123 8.08 0.04 10.72
CA GLY A 123 6.74 -0.44 10.37
C GLY A 123 6.48 -1.86 10.84
N HIS A 124 5.27 -2.36 10.65
CA HIS A 124 4.86 -3.69 11.09
C HIS A 124 5.16 -4.75 10.03
N LYS A 125 5.86 -5.80 10.45
CA LYS A 125 6.15 -6.95 9.59
C LYS A 125 4.86 -7.59 9.06
N GLY A 126 4.82 -7.85 7.74
CA GLY A 126 3.64 -8.42 7.09
C GLY A 126 2.56 -7.40 6.74
N HIS A 127 2.73 -6.12 7.09
CA HIS A 127 1.81 -5.09 6.64
C HIS A 127 2.05 -4.77 5.16
N VAL A 128 0.99 -4.72 4.37
CA VAL A 128 1.03 -4.57 2.89
C VAL A 128 1.79 -3.32 2.43
N GLU A 129 1.70 -2.20 3.16
CA GLU A 129 2.46 -0.98 2.86
C GLU A 129 3.96 -1.17 3.10
N VAL A 130 4.33 -1.91 4.16
CA VAL A 130 5.73 -2.23 4.48
C VAL A 130 6.31 -3.14 3.40
N GLU A 131 5.59 -4.18 3.01
CA GLU A 131 6.00 -5.08 1.92
C GLU A 131 6.17 -4.32 0.59
N GLY A 132 5.21 -3.43 0.26
CA GLY A 132 5.27 -2.58 -0.92
C GLY A 132 6.48 -1.65 -0.92
N THR A 133 6.79 -1.03 0.23
CA THR A 133 7.92 -0.12 0.40
C THR A 133 9.27 -0.86 0.40
N MET A 134 9.38 -1.95 1.17
CA MET A 134 10.58 -2.81 1.18
C MET A 134 10.89 -3.36 -0.21
N GLY A 135 9.86 -3.70 -0.97
CA GLY A 135 9.96 -4.19 -2.34
C GLY A 135 10.27 -3.12 -3.40
N GLN A 136 10.56 -1.87 -3.03
CA GLN A 136 11.08 -0.87 -3.95
C GLN A 136 12.57 -1.08 -4.24
N LEU A 137 13.28 -1.80 -3.38
CA LEU A 137 14.70 -2.12 -3.52
C LEU A 137 14.93 -3.63 -3.52
N PRO A 138 16.08 -4.09 -4.01
CA PRO A 138 16.49 -5.49 -3.87
C PRO A 138 16.56 -5.92 -2.40
N PRO A 139 16.33 -7.21 -2.10
CA PRO A 139 16.46 -7.74 -0.73
C PRO A 139 17.82 -7.39 -0.10
N GLY A 140 17.83 -7.06 1.18
CA GLY A 140 19.04 -6.72 1.94
C GLY A 140 19.46 -5.24 1.86
N LYS A 141 18.76 -4.40 1.10
CA LYS A 141 19.03 -2.95 1.01
C LYS A 141 18.34 -2.13 2.09
N MET A 142 17.31 -2.68 2.70
CA MET A 142 16.55 -2.06 3.78
C MET A 142 16.43 -2.98 4.98
N PHE A 143 16.46 -2.40 6.17
CA PHE A 143 16.27 -3.11 7.44
C PHE A 143 14.90 -2.76 8.03
N LEU A 144 14.07 -3.75 8.32
CA LEU A 144 12.80 -3.54 9.02
C LEU A 144 13.03 -3.48 10.53
N VAL A 145 12.43 -2.47 11.15
CA VAL A 145 12.44 -2.25 12.60
C VAL A 145 11.00 -2.07 13.07
N GLU A 146 10.59 -2.86 14.04
CA GLU A 146 9.27 -2.77 14.68
C GLU A 146 9.37 -2.24 16.11
N THR A 147 10.46 -2.55 16.81
CA THR A 147 10.67 -2.25 18.24
C THR A 147 12.02 -1.58 18.50
N VAL A 148 12.16 -1.01 19.69
CA VAL A 148 13.44 -0.44 20.16
C VAL A 148 14.53 -1.50 20.25
N GLU A 149 14.16 -2.73 20.60
CA GLU A 149 15.06 -3.88 20.69
C GLU A 149 15.61 -4.27 19.31
N ASP A 150 14.84 -4.08 18.23
CA ASP A 150 15.32 -4.31 16.87
C ASP A 150 16.41 -3.29 16.49
N VAL A 151 16.27 -2.04 16.92
CA VAL A 151 17.31 -1.01 16.70
C VAL A 151 18.63 -1.43 17.33
N ALA A 152 18.59 -2.00 18.54
CA ALA A 152 19.79 -2.44 19.23
C ALA A 152 20.51 -3.63 18.56
N ARG A 153 19.83 -4.34 17.66
CA ARG A 153 20.35 -5.48 16.88
C ARG A 153 20.78 -5.11 15.47
N LEU A 154 20.57 -3.86 15.06
CA LEU A 154 20.95 -3.43 13.72
C LEU A 154 22.47 -3.40 13.58
N GLU A 155 22.96 -4.09 12.57
CA GLU A 155 24.34 -4.02 12.13
C GLU A 155 24.39 -3.14 10.88
N VAL A 156 24.78 -1.88 11.05
CA VAL A 156 24.92 -0.91 9.95
C VAL A 156 26.37 -0.83 9.50
N ARG A 157 26.60 -0.76 8.20
CA ARG A 157 27.95 -0.67 7.62
C ARG A 157 28.55 0.73 7.76
N ASN A 158 27.71 1.74 7.56
CA ASN A 158 28.14 3.13 7.57
C ASN A 158 27.12 4.03 8.30
N PRO A 159 27.33 4.33 9.58
CA PRO A 159 26.43 5.20 10.36
C PRO A 159 26.26 6.61 9.78
N ASP A 160 27.27 7.13 9.04
CA ASP A 160 27.21 8.46 8.43
C ASP A 160 26.31 8.52 7.18
N LYS A 161 25.95 7.35 6.63
CA LYS A 161 25.04 7.17 5.48
C LYS A 161 23.79 6.38 5.85
N LEU A 162 23.23 6.69 6.99
CA LEU A 162 22.02 6.04 7.50
C LEU A 162 20.81 6.94 7.34
N ALA A 163 19.71 6.39 6.84
CA ALA A 163 18.45 7.08 6.72
C ALA A 163 17.31 6.19 7.21
N TYR A 164 16.16 6.79 7.53
CA TYR A 164 14.97 6.02 7.87
C TYR A 164 13.75 6.54 7.13
N VAL A 165 12.82 5.63 6.89
CA VAL A 165 11.45 5.90 6.43
C VAL A 165 10.48 5.14 7.32
N SER A 166 9.24 5.58 7.39
CA SER A 166 8.23 4.92 8.21
C SER A 166 7.00 4.57 7.40
N GLN A 167 6.30 3.52 7.83
CA GLN A 167 4.93 3.26 7.44
C GLN A 167 4.07 4.50 7.73
N THR A 168 3.13 4.83 6.84
CA THR A 168 2.31 6.05 6.98
C THR A 168 1.26 5.97 8.08
N THR A 169 0.91 4.76 8.51
CA THR A 169 -0.11 4.47 9.53
C THR A 169 0.48 3.72 10.72
N LEU A 170 1.49 4.30 11.38
CA LEU A 170 1.99 3.79 12.66
C LEU A 170 1.04 4.18 13.79
N SER A 171 0.72 3.23 14.68
CA SER A 171 -0.06 3.45 15.91
C SER A 171 0.80 3.20 17.13
#